data_b824f2ccb2851074075349b67d9d0bf3
#
_entry.id   b824f2ccb2851074075349b67d9d0bf3
#
_cell.length_a   1.000
_cell.length_b   1.000
_cell.length_c   1.000
_cell.angle_alpha   90.00
_cell.angle_beta   90.00
_cell.angle_gamma   90.00
#
_symmetry.space_group_name_H-M   'P 1'
#
loop_
_entity.id
_entity.type
_entity.pdbx_description
1 polymer ?
#
loop_
_entity_poly.entity_id
_entity_poly.type
_entity_poly.pdbx_seq_one_letter_code
_entity_poly.pdbx_strand_id
1 'polypeptide(L)'
;MRKIYIALLIAIVCGGCTSRRQADGEPLYVSILPLRSLVQGIVGDDFDIEVLVPPGASPETFEPTPRQFVGLNKARMVFNVGLIDFETTLLAKIEDQAKVVNLSRGIELIAGTCSHGSHGHTHTHGIDPHVWTSPR
;
A
#
# COMPACT_ATOMS: atom_id res chain seq x y z
N MET A 1 9.28 -2.38 55.58
CA MET A 1 9.41 -1.20 54.70
C MET A 1 10.11 -1.52 53.41
N ARG A 2 11.30 -2.13 53.39
CA ARG A 2 12.04 -2.48 52.14
C ARG A 2 11.27 -3.35 51.12
N LYS A 3 10.43 -4.30 51.59
CA LYS A 3 9.60 -5.18 50.71
C LYS A 3 8.45 -4.43 50.01
N ILE A 4 7.94 -3.34 50.64
CA ILE A 4 6.87 -2.52 50.07
C ILE A 4 7.41 -1.68 48.89
N TYR A 5 8.63 -1.15 49.01
CA TYR A 5 9.27 -0.38 47.94
C TYR A 5 9.61 -1.24 46.73
N ILE A 6 10.01 -2.52 46.95
CA ILE A 6 10.28 -3.48 45.86
C ILE A 6 8.98 -3.80 45.11
N ALA A 7 7.86 -4.03 45.80
CA ALA A 7 6.57 -4.28 45.20
C ALA A 7 6.04 -3.08 44.40
N LEU A 8 6.26 -1.86 44.88
CA LEU A 8 5.88 -0.63 44.19
C LEU A 8 6.72 -0.41 42.92
N LEU A 9 8.02 -0.72 42.98
CA LEU A 9 8.93 -0.59 41.83
C LEU A 9 8.58 -1.58 40.70
N ILE A 10 8.17 -2.83 41.05
CA ILE A 10 7.73 -3.83 40.08
C ILE A 10 6.40 -3.41 39.44
N ALA A 11 5.48 -2.78 40.15
CA ALA A 11 4.20 -2.30 39.61
C ALA A 11 4.39 -1.20 38.55
N ILE A 12 5.42 -0.36 38.69
CA ILE A 12 5.71 0.73 37.72
C ILE A 12 6.30 0.16 36.43
N VAL A 13 7.08 -0.93 36.47
CA VAL A 13 7.70 -1.54 35.30
C VAL A 13 6.69 -2.30 34.42
N CYS A 14 5.61 -2.85 35.01
CA CYS A 14 4.57 -3.56 34.25
C CYS A 14 3.54 -2.66 33.56
N GLY A 15 3.53 -1.34 33.84
CA GLY A 15 2.59 -0.36 33.23
C GLY A 15 2.92 0.08 31.81
N GLY A 16 4.03 -0.38 31.25
CA GLY A 16 4.51 0.02 29.91
C GLY A 16 3.97 -0.80 28.74
N CYS A 17 2.76 -1.38 28.83
CA CYS A 17 2.09 -1.88 27.63
C CYS A 17 1.67 -0.68 26.77
N THR A 18 2.49 -0.31 25.78
CA THR A 18 2.05 0.51 24.66
C THR A 18 0.92 -0.23 23.98
N SER A 19 -0.32 0.10 24.31
CA SER A 19 -1.47 -0.24 23.49
C SER A 19 -1.16 0.27 22.09
N ARG A 20 -0.95 -0.65 21.15
CA ARG A 20 -0.96 -0.30 19.73
C ARG A 20 -2.28 0.42 19.51
N ARG A 21 -2.22 1.72 19.26
CA ARG A 21 -3.38 2.53 18.94
C ARG A 21 -3.97 1.90 17.68
N GLN A 22 -5.06 1.17 17.84
CA GLN A 22 -5.85 0.76 16.71
C GLN A 22 -6.34 2.06 16.10
N ALA A 23 -6.00 2.31 14.85
CA ALA A 23 -6.44 3.52 14.17
C ALA A 23 -7.97 3.44 14.09
N ASP A 24 -8.66 4.22 14.93
CA ASP A 24 -10.12 4.36 14.92
C ASP A 24 -10.48 5.24 13.72
N GLY A 25 -10.51 4.65 12.53
CA GLY A 25 -10.83 5.41 11.33
C GLY A 25 -10.90 4.56 10.07
N GLU A 26 -11.30 5.21 8.99
CA GLU A 26 -11.28 4.60 7.67
C GLU A 26 -9.84 4.26 7.26
N PRO A 27 -9.57 3.01 6.78
CA PRO A 27 -8.22 2.59 6.43
C PRO A 27 -7.71 3.33 5.20
N LEU A 28 -6.38 3.35 5.07
CA LEU A 28 -5.72 3.68 3.81
C LEU A 28 -5.59 2.40 2.98
N TYR A 29 -5.78 2.50 1.67
CA TYR A 29 -5.52 1.39 0.76
C TYR A 29 -4.30 1.68 -0.10
N VAL A 30 -3.51 0.65 -0.35
CA VAL A 30 -2.45 0.65 -1.36
C VAL A 30 -2.72 -0.46 -2.37
N SER A 31 -2.49 -0.21 -3.64
CA SER A 31 -2.76 -1.20 -4.69
C SER A 31 -1.87 -2.43 -4.57
N ILE A 32 -0.58 -2.23 -4.33
CA ILE A 32 0.43 -3.30 -4.26
C ILE A 32 1.31 -3.18 -3.01
N LEU A 33 1.87 -4.31 -2.59
CA LEU A 33 2.64 -4.40 -1.35
C LEU A 33 3.83 -3.43 -1.23
N PRO A 34 4.62 -3.13 -2.28
CA PRO A 34 5.72 -2.16 -2.18
C PRO A 34 5.28 -0.77 -1.73
N LEU A 35 4.09 -0.32 -2.13
CA LEU A 35 3.57 1.00 -1.75
C LEU A 35 3.25 1.08 -0.26
N ARG A 36 2.95 -0.06 0.40
CA ARG A 36 2.68 -0.09 1.83
C ARG A 36 3.84 0.48 2.64
N SER A 37 5.07 0.07 2.32
CA SER A 37 6.26 0.55 3.04
C SER A 37 6.48 2.05 2.85
N LEU A 38 6.21 2.58 1.66
CA LEU A 38 6.34 4.00 1.36
C LEU A 38 5.29 4.82 2.13
N VAL A 39 4.03 4.41 2.08
CA VAL A 39 2.94 5.09 2.80
C VAL A 39 3.14 4.98 4.31
N GLN A 40 3.51 3.78 4.83
CA GLN A 40 3.82 3.58 6.24
C GLN A 40 4.94 4.49 6.75
N GLY A 41 5.98 4.72 5.91
CA GLY A 41 7.08 5.64 6.24
C GLY A 41 6.64 7.09 6.39
N ILE A 42 5.51 7.48 5.79
CA ILE A 42 4.96 8.84 5.86
C ILE A 42 3.96 8.97 7.02
N VAL A 43 3.03 8.02 7.15
CA VAL A 43 1.91 8.12 8.09
C VAL A 43 2.20 7.48 9.46
N GLY A 44 3.31 6.75 9.59
CA GLY A 44 3.62 6.03 10.83
C GLY A 44 2.55 4.99 11.18
N ASP A 45 2.22 4.89 12.45
CA ASP A 45 1.21 3.96 12.99
C ASP A 45 -0.17 4.63 13.19
N ASP A 46 -0.38 5.82 12.62
CA ASP A 46 -1.61 6.58 12.81
C ASP A 46 -2.78 6.04 11.97
N PHE A 47 -2.50 5.21 10.95
CA PHE A 47 -3.50 4.63 10.06
C PHE A 47 -3.27 3.14 9.83
N ASP A 48 -4.36 2.38 9.72
CA ASP A 48 -4.31 1.03 9.17
C ASP A 48 -4.14 1.09 7.65
N ILE A 49 -3.18 0.31 7.11
CA ILE A 49 -2.90 0.25 5.69
C ILE A 49 -3.23 -1.13 5.16
N GLU A 50 -4.25 -1.19 4.31
CA GLU A 50 -4.71 -2.40 3.62
C GLU A 50 -4.05 -2.52 2.25
N VAL A 51 -3.62 -3.71 1.88
CA VAL A 51 -3.02 -4.01 0.57
C VAL A 51 -4.05 -4.69 -0.31
N LEU A 52 -4.30 -4.15 -1.50
CA LEU A 52 -5.32 -4.67 -2.40
C LEU A 52 -4.90 -5.99 -3.04
N VAL A 53 -3.70 -6.03 -3.64
CA VAL A 53 -3.12 -7.27 -4.18
C VAL A 53 -2.40 -8.02 -3.06
N PRO A 54 -2.91 -9.21 -2.63
CA PRO A 54 -2.31 -9.94 -1.54
C PRO A 54 -0.92 -10.48 -1.92
N PRO A 55 -0.05 -10.78 -0.92
CA PRO A 55 1.24 -11.39 -1.17
C PRO A 55 1.11 -12.69 -1.98
N GLY A 56 1.93 -12.82 -3.01
CA GLY A 56 1.94 -13.99 -3.90
C GLY A 56 0.95 -13.94 -5.07
N ALA A 57 0.04 -12.98 -5.11
CA ALA A 57 -0.79 -12.75 -6.29
C ALA A 57 -0.05 -11.86 -7.31
N SER A 58 -0.31 -12.12 -8.60
CA SER A 58 0.20 -11.28 -9.68
C SER A 58 -0.70 -10.06 -9.89
N PRO A 59 -0.16 -8.83 -9.87
CA PRO A 59 -0.94 -7.64 -10.19
C PRO A 59 -1.55 -7.66 -11.60
N GLU A 60 -0.92 -8.34 -12.55
CA GLU A 60 -1.38 -8.41 -13.95
C GLU A 60 -2.69 -9.19 -14.13
N THR A 61 -2.92 -10.19 -13.27
CA THR A 61 -4.08 -11.08 -13.34
C THR A 61 -5.01 -10.91 -12.12
N PHE A 62 -4.77 -9.89 -11.30
CA PHE A 62 -5.54 -9.68 -10.09
C PHE A 62 -6.95 -9.16 -10.39
N GLU A 63 -7.93 -9.84 -9.82
CA GLU A 63 -9.32 -9.42 -9.80
C GLU A 63 -9.77 -9.20 -8.35
N PRO A 64 -10.21 -7.99 -7.99
CA PRO A 64 -10.66 -7.70 -6.64
C PRO A 64 -11.99 -8.37 -6.33
N THR A 65 -12.12 -8.86 -5.13
CA THR A 65 -13.40 -9.38 -4.62
C THR A 65 -14.40 -8.23 -4.37
N PRO A 66 -15.72 -8.50 -4.37
CA PRO A 66 -16.72 -7.50 -4.03
C PRO A 66 -16.50 -6.86 -2.66
N ARG A 67 -15.99 -7.61 -1.69
CA ARG A 67 -15.67 -7.11 -0.35
C ARG A 67 -14.54 -6.08 -0.39
N GLN A 68 -13.50 -6.32 -1.18
CA GLN A 68 -12.40 -5.37 -1.36
C GLN A 68 -12.89 -4.09 -2.05
N PHE A 69 -13.78 -4.21 -3.04
CA PHE A 69 -14.36 -3.04 -3.69
C PHE A 69 -15.18 -2.17 -2.73
N VAL A 70 -15.98 -2.79 -1.86
CA VAL A 70 -16.69 -2.07 -0.79
C VAL A 70 -15.71 -1.40 0.17
N GLY A 71 -14.61 -2.08 0.53
CA GLY A 71 -13.55 -1.52 1.36
C GLY A 71 -12.90 -0.28 0.72
N LEU A 72 -12.59 -0.34 -0.58
CA LEU A 72 -12.03 0.80 -1.32
C LEU A 72 -12.97 2.03 -1.32
N ASN A 73 -14.29 1.82 -1.47
CA ASN A 73 -15.24 2.92 -1.41
C ASN A 73 -15.39 3.53 -0.01
N LYS A 74 -15.04 2.78 1.04
CA LYS A 74 -15.02 3.26 2.43
C LYS A 74 -13.64 3.77 2.86
N ALA A 75 -12.62 3.58 2.05
CA ALA A 75 -11.26 4.01 2.38
C ALA A 75 -11.16 5.54 2.51
N ARG A 76 -10.31 5.99 3.42
CA ARG A 76 -9.96 7.42 3.53
C ARG A 76 -9.18 7.90 2.32
N MET A 77 -8.20 7.13 1.87
CA MET A 77 -7.41 7.37 0.66
C MET A 77 -6.98 6.06 0.03
N VAL A 78 -6.77 6.06 -1.28
CA VAL A 78 -6.32 4.93 -2.07
C VAL A 78 -5.09 5.35 -2.86
N PHE A 79 -3.95 4.71 -2.61
CA PHE A 79 -2.69 4.99 -3.28
C PHE A 79 -2.42 3.92 -4.34
N ASN A 80 -2.09 4.34 -5.54
CA ASN A 80 -1.78 3.47 -6.66
C ASN A 80 -0.55 3.95 -7.43
N VAL A 81 -0.01 3.09 -8.28
CA VAL A 81 1.04 3.45 -9.25
C VAL A 81 0.42 4.14 -10.45
N GLY A 82 -0.78 3.74 -10.86
CA GLY A 82 -1.49 4.29 -12.01
C GLY A 82 -0.96 3.83 -13.36
N LEU A 83 -0.11 2.80 -13.38
CA LEU A 83 0.54 2.23 -14.57
C LEU A 83 0.21 0.75 -14.76
N ILE A 84 -0.58 0.15 -13.87
CA ILE A 84 -0.96 -1.25 -13.90
C ILE A 84 -2.42 -1.35 -14.33
N ASP A 85 -2.74 -2.22 -15.28
CA ASP A 85 -4.06 -2.28 -15.93
C ASP A 85 -5.23 -2.47 -14.95
N PHE A 86 -5.07 -3.33 -13.94
CA PHE A 86 -6.14 -3.54 -12.96
C PHE A 86 -6.43 -2.27 -12.14
N GLU A 87 -5.41 -1.47 -11.83
CA GLU A 87 -5.58 -0.22 -11.08
C GLU A 87 -6.46 0.74 -11.87
N THR A 88 -6.15 0.96 -13.15
CA THR A 88 -6.90 1.90 -13.99
C THR A 88 -8.36 1.49 -14.14
N THR A 89 -8.60 0.18 -14.36
CA THR A 89 -9.95 -0.36 -14.54
C THR A 89 -10.77 -0.35 -13.25
N LEU A 90 -10.14 -0.74 -12.12
CA LEU A 90 -10.80 -0.83 -10.82
C LEU A 90 -11.05 0.55 -10.21
N LEU A 91 -10.01 1.39 -10.19
CA LEU A 91 -10.07 2.67 -9.47
C LEU A 91 -10.96 3.68 -10.19
N ALA A 92 -11.16 3.55 -11.50
CA ALA A 92 -12.14 4.34 -12.24
C ALA A 92 -13.59 4.12 -11.77
N LYS A 93 -13.86 3.00 -11.07
CA LYS A 93 -15.18 2.66 -10.53
C LYS A 93 -15.42 3.16 -9.09
N ILE A 94 -14.41 3.76 -8.47
CA ILE A 94 -14.57 4.36 -7.13
C ILE A 94 -15.41 5.61 -7.26
N GLU A 95 -16.41 5.78 -6.39
CA GLU A 95 -17.37 6.90 -6.42
C GLU A 95 -16.69 8.25 -6.19
N ASP A 96 -15.80 8.32 -5.19
CA ASP A 96 -15.03 9.53 -4.88
C ASP A 96 -13.61 9.44 -5.43
N GLN A 97 -13.39 10.00 -6.59
CA GLN A 97 -12.09 10.04 -7.25
C GLN A 97 -11.07 10.96 -6.57
N ALA A 98 -11.52 11.89 -5.72
CA ALA A 98 -10.61 12.81 -5.02
C ALA A 98 -9.71 12.11 -4.00
N LYS A 99 -10.11 10.92 -3.53
CA LYS A 99 -9.32 10.11 -2.60
C LYS A 99 -8.30 9.20 -3.27
N VAL A 100 -8.31 9.08 -4.61
CA VAL A 100 -7.36 8.24 -5.37
C VAL A 100 -6.11 9.03 -5.68
N VAL A 101 -4.99 8.59 -5.14
CA VAL A 101 -3.68 9.26 -5.27
C VAL A 101 -2.75 8.42 -6.14
N ASN A 102 -2.39 8.94 -7.29
CA ASN A 102 -1.42 8.32 -8.19
C ASN A 102 -0.01 8.74 -7.78
N LEU A 103 0.81 7.77 -7.33
CA LEU A 103 2.17 7.98 -6.84
C LEU A 103 3.22 8.10 -7.96
N SER A 104 2.89 7.75 -9.21
CA SER A 104 3.79 7.99 -10.36
C SER A 104 3.70 9.40 -10.93
N ARG A 105 2.75 10.19 -10.46
CA ARG A 105 2.55 11.55 -10.99
C ARG A 105 3.77 12.43 -10.72
N GLY A 106 4.36 12.97 -11.80
CA GLY A 106 5.54 13.82 -11.72
C GLY A 106 6.87 13.05 -11.73
N ILE A 107 6.84 11.73 -11.88
CA ILE A 107 8.03 10.89 -12.08
C ILE A 107 8.27 10.75 -13.59
N GLU A 108 9.53 10.92 -14.03
CA GLU A 108 9.94 10.62 -15.40
C GLU A 108 9.91 9.08 -15.61
N LEU A 109 9.03 8.64 -16.51
CA LEU A 109 8.77 7.24 -16.72
C LEU A 109 9.73 6.63 -17.75
N ILE A 110 10.17 5.41 -17.51
CA ILE A 110 11.08 4.67 -18.39
C ILE A 110 10.24 3.80 -19.31
N ALA A 111 10.56 3.82 -20.62
CA ALA A 111 9.95 2.90 -21.57
C ALA A 111 10.39 1.46 -21.27
N GLY A 112 9.42 0.58 -21.03
CA GLY A 112 9.65 -0.85 -20.81
C GLY A 112 10.02 -1.54 -22.13
N THR A 113 11.15 -2.27 -22.16
CA THR A 113 11.54 -3.15 -23.24
C THR A 113 11.56 -4.59 -22.73
N CYS A 114 10.63 -5.41 -23.16
CA CYS A 114 10.69 -6.86 -22.93
C CYS A 114 11.38 -7.53 -24.11
N SER A 115 12.61 -8.00 -23.94
CA SER A 115 13.25 -8.91 -24.90
C SER A 115 12.96 -10.35 -24.48
N HIS A 116 11.96 -10.98 -25.09
CA HIS A 116 11.82 -12.43 -25.02
C HIS A 116 12.74 -13.05 -26.06
N GLY A 117 13.77 -13.78 -25.57
CA GLY A 117 14.70 -14.49 -26.42
C GLY A 117 13.99 -15.50 -27.33
N SER A 118 14.41 -15.54 -28.58
CA SER A 118 14.30 -16.52 -29.65
C SER A 118 13.41 -16.27 -30.87
N HIS A 119 12.50 -15.30 -30.88
CA HIS A 119 11.87 -14.91 -32.17
C HIS A 119 11.80 -13.38 -32.24
N GLY A 120 12.62 -12.77 -33.09
CA GLY A 120 12.93 -11.35 -33.27
C GLY A 120 11.77 -10.34 -33.45
N HIS A 121 10.79 -10.37 -32.56
CA HIS A 121 9.74 -9.37 -32.47
C HIS A 121 9.95 -8.58 -31.18
N THR A 122 10.54 -7.41 -31.31
CA THR A 122 10.61 -6.42 -30.22
C THR A 122 9.23 -5.76 -30.12
N HIS A 123 8.44 -6.19 -29.16
CA HIS A 123 7.23 -5.46 -28.81
C HIS A 123 7.60 -4.40 -27.77
N THR A 124 7.39 -3.14 -28.12
CA THR A 124 7.47 -2.05 -27.15
C THR A 124 6.26 -2.17 -26.24
N HIS A 125 6.41 -2.86 -25.14
CA HIS A 125 5.36 -2.98 -24.14
C HIS A 125 5.48 -1.83 -23.15
N GLY A 126 4.68 -0.79 -23.36
CA GLY A 126 4.28 0.15 -22.33
C GLY A 126 5.41 0.87 -21.58
N ILE A 127 5.01 1.46 -20.49
CA ILE A 127 5.86 2.13 -19.52
C ILE A 127 6.19 1.13 -18.43
N ASP A 128 7.45 1.12 -17.94
CA ASP A 128 7.85 0.30 -16.79
C ASP A 128 7.11 0.80 -15.54
N PRO A 129 6.26 -0.02 -14.91
CA PRO A 129 5.49 0.40 -13.74
C PRO A 129 6.29 0.43 -12.44
N HIS A 130 7.55 -0.05 -12.42
CA HIS A 130 8.34 -0.26 -11.20
C HIS A 130 8.95 1.04 -10.63
N VAL A 131 8.19 2.13 -10.67
CA VAL A 131 8.64 3.45 -10.22
C VAL A 131 9.08 3.49 -8.75
N TRP A 132 8.57 2.60 -7.91
CA TRP A 132 8.93 2.51 -6.49
C TRP A 132 10.34 1.95 -6.23
N THR A 133 11.01 1.43 -7.25
CA THR A 133 12.39 0.89 -7.13
C THR A 133 13.45 1.94 -7.38
N SER A 134 13.08 3.12 -7.87
CA SER A 134 14.01 4.21 -8.19
C SER A 134 14.13 5.17 -7.00
N PRO A 135 15.26 5.22 -6.29
CA PRO A 135 15.51 6.21 -5.26
C PRO A 135 15.94 7.53 -5.93
N ARG A 136 15.01 8.41 -6.22
CA ARG A 136 15.31 9.78 -6.66
C ARG A 136 14.76 10.77 -5.67
#